data_3058be8242fcf22ed53fc4b5e41c8bb4
#
_entry.id   3058be8242fcf22ed53fc4b5e41c8bb4
#
_cell.length_a   1.000
_cell.length_b   1.000
_cell.length_c   1.000
_cell.angle_alpha   90.00
_cell.angle_beta   90.00
_cell.angle_gamma   90.00
#
_symmetry.space_group_name_H-M   'P 1'
#
loop_
_entity.id
_entity.type
_entity.pdbx_description
1 polymer ?
#
loop_
_entity_poly.entity_id
_entity_poly.type
_entity_poly.pdbx_seq_one_letter_code
_entity_poly.pdbx_strand_id
1 'polypeptide(L)'
;MGRTLARLACLGVAVLAAVVACMSAESGDSTAADGSGWPDVGRDSSADASSETGWDRSGADADADADADADSHWESWDPDARSDSSAPDDGAADSGADTWEAYEASPEVVEDVPDVGDTVLMDVCAPIRTEPQVLYLSADDSNSQASPVIARWLIHRGDLVPSSLIRTYEFLNYYDIHYDYPERGRVNVVPQMLDLGGVEGRVALQIGVQGHEQTEETRRRLSLTLSLDTSGSMGGSPLELEKAVVRALASSLRTGDTVSVVTWNDTRTIALDSYPVTGRDDATVLALADSLVSGGTTNLDAGLELAYERAVANRRPGTLNRVVLISDGQANTGVTSDELIARHAEDAEGEEIYLVGVGTGNGYDDRLMDTVTDLGKGAYVFIDTSAEARRQFVDHFYANMEIAVMDVRVELTLPPQLRMQEFHGEEISTDPTEVDPQHLAPNDAMIFHQYLTRCPGLADADPIRVVAEYTDPQTHARRSDAVDTSVALLLEGSRMQLYKGNAIVVYAEGLKNVYDLLVYAGDAAAQAECDRVLGEVRTAADVLEDQEMDDILLLMTSYCADLGSRYEP
;
A
#
# COMPACT_ATOMS: atom_id res chain seq x y z
N MET A 1 27.14 -30.68 10.72
CA MET A 1 25.98 -30.01 10.19
C MET A 1 24.88 -29.82 11.24
N GLY A 2 24.42 -30.81 11.97
CA GLY A 2 23.27 -30.65 12.91
C GLY A 2 23.52 -29.88 14.24
N ARG A 3 24.68 -29.32 14.50
CA ARG A 3 24.95 -28.51 15.70
C ARG A 3 25.07 -27.00 15.44
N THR A 4 25.16 -26.58 14.19
CA THR A 4 25.30 -25.16 13.80
C THR A 4 23.94 -24.53 13.56
N LEU A 5 22.98 -25.25 13.00
CA LEU A 5 21.60 -24.78 12.80
C LEU A 5 20.82 -24.54 14.10
N ALA A 6 21.06 -25.38 15.13
CA ALA A 6 20.44 -25.18 16.44
C ALA A 6 20.96 -23.93 17.22
N ARG A 7 22.10 -23.37 16.81
CA ARG A 7 22.64 -22.14 17.43
C ARG A 7 22.11 -20.86 16.78
N LEU A 8 21.74 -20.89 15.49
CA LEU A 8 21.11 -19.73 14.81
C LEU A 8 19.66 -19.51 15.28
N ALA A 9 18.89 -20.58 15.44
CA ALA A 9 17.52 -20.49 15.98
C ALA A 9 17.46 -19.92 17.41
N CYS A 10 18.49 -20.19 18.25
CA CYS A 10 18.53 -19.64 19.60
C CYS A 10 18.97 -18.16 19.66
N LEU A 11 19.69 -17.64 18.66
CA LEU A 11 20.13 -16.24 18.66
C LEU A 11 18.98 -15.27 18.26
N GLY A 12 18.13 -15.63 17.31
CA GLY A 12 16.98 -14.82 16.94
C GLY A 12 16.02 -14.57 18.11
N VAL A 13 15.72 -15.61 18.86
CA VAL A 13 14.84 -15.53 20.06
C VAL A 13 15.46 -14.70 21.18
N ALA A 14 16.81 -14.72 21.33
CA ALA A 14 17.49 -13.96 22.40
C ALA A 14 17.48 -12.44 22.13
N VAL A 15 17.55 -12.02 20.87
CA VAL A 15 17.53 -10.59 20.51
C VAL A 15 16.13 -9.99 20.69
N LEU A 16 15.09 -10.73 20.31
CA LEU A 16 13.71 -10.28 20.52
C LEU A 16 13.33 -10.23 22.02
N ALA A 17 13.79 -11.20 22.82
CA ALA A 17 13.57 -11.18 24.26
C ALA A 17 14.25 -9.98 24.97
N ALA A 18 15.36 -9.49 24.43
CA ALA A 18 16.04 -8.30 24.95
C ALA A 18 15.25 -6.99 24.60
N VAL A 19 14.62 -6.92 23.42
CA VAL A 19 13.76 -5.79 23.03
C VAL A 19 12.50 -5.73 23.89
N VAL A 20 11.84 -6.86 24.13
CA VAL A 20 10.66 -6.95 25.01
C VAL A 20 11.01 -6.57 26.46
N ALA A 21 12.19 -6.97 26.96
CA ALA A 21 12.63 -6.61 28.31
C ALA A 21 12.92 -5.10 28.48
N CYS A 22 13.39 -4.41 27.43
CA CYS A 22 13.56 -2.96 27.45
C CYS A 22 12.22 -2.21 27.38
N MET A 23 11.27 -2.71 26.61
CA MET A 23 9.96 -2.05 26.44
C MET A 23 9.06 -2.19 27.68
N SER A 24 9.16 -3.30 28.43
CA SER A 24 8.43 -3.49 29.70
C SER A 24 9.04 -2.72 30.87
N ALA A 25 10.26 -2.18 30.76
CA ALA A 25 10.88 -1.35 31.80
C ALA A 25 10.46 0.13 31.74
N GLU A 26 9.92 0.62 30.62
CA GLU A 26 9.47 2.01 30.46
C GLU A 26 8.01 2.24 30.87
N SER A 27 7.18 1.20 31.12
CA SER A 27 5.79 1.32 31.57
C SER A 27 5.58 1.32 33.08
N GLY A 28 6.63 1.39 33.88
CA GLY A 28 6.63 1.33 35.34
C GLY A 28 6.92 2.67 36.01
N ASP A 29 5.85 3.35 36.39
CA ASP A 29 5.72 4.16 37.59
C ASP A 29 6.34 5.57 37.65
N SER A 30 5.47 6.58 37.54
CA SER A 30 5.64 7.84 38.26
C SER A 30 4.32 8.30 38.87
N THR A 31 4.05 7.75 40.08
CA THR A 31 3.18 8.40 41.04
C THR A 31 4.02 9.15 42.05
N ALA A 32 3.86 10.47 42.15
CA ALA A 32 3.73 11.21 43.42
C ALA A 32 3.81 12.73 43.22
N ALA A 33 2.66 13.37 43.53
CA ALA A 33 2.47 14.50 44.47
C ALA A 33 3.27 15.77 44.20
N ASP A 34 2.73 16.96 44.13
CA ASP A 34 1.91 17.66 45.08
C ASP A 34 1.67 19.11 44.62
N GLY A 35 0.49 19.62 44.78
CA GLY A 35 0.19 20.87 45.42
C GLY A 35 0.24 22.22 44.67
N SER A 36 -0.92 22.87 44.67
CA SER A 36 -1.25 24.32 44.59
C SER A 36 -1.66 24.81 43.19
N GLY A 37 -2.91 25.24 42.96
CA GLY A 37 -3.64 26.25 43.64
C GLY A 37 -4.19 27.18 42.57
N TRP A 38 -5.48 27.04 42.15
CA TRP A 38 -6.16 28.00 41.29
C TRP A 38 -7.17 28.80 42.10
N PRO A 39 -7.33 30.11 41.89
CA PRO A 39 -8.44 30.83 42.45
C PRO A 39 -9.65 30.86 41.52
N ASP A 40 -10.77 30.67 42.16
CA ASP A 40 -12.16 30.75 41.74
C ASP A 40 -12.55 32.24 41.50
N VAL A 41 -13.29 32.52 40.41
CA VAL A 41 -14.16 33.70 40.25
C VAL A 41 -15.22 33.30 39.26
N GLY A 42 -16.47 33.12 39.54
CA GLY A 42 -17.46 33.95 40.13
C GLY A 42 -18.70 33.84 39.22
N ARG A 43 -19.78 33.27 39.76
CA ARG A 43 -21.17 33.24 39.20
C ARG A 43 -21.76 34.65 39.12
N ASP A 44 -22.65 34.84 38.13
CA ASP A 44 -23.98 35.45 38.27
C ASP A 44 -24.78 35.16 36.98
N SER A 45 -25.87 34.50 36.99
CA SER A 45 -27.27 34.60 37.38
C SER A 45 -28.11 35.63 36.61
N SER A 46 -29.20 35.12 36.13
CA SER A 46 -30.56 35.65 35.92
C SER A 46 -30.99 35.70 34.44
N ALA A 47 -32.02 35.02 34.06
CA ALA A 47 -33.42 34.94 34.38
C ALA A 47 -34.32 35.50 33.26
N ASP A 48 -35.33 34.71 32.95
CA ASP A 48 -36.70 35.02 32.49
C ASP A 48 -36.94 35.45 31.03
N ALA A 49 -37.94 35.05 30.29
CA ALA A 49 -39.27 34.53 30.56
C ALA A 49 -39.96 34.10 29.26
N SER A 50 -40.71 33.00 29.37
CA SER A 50 -42.04 32.71 28.86
C SER A 50 -42.60 33.28 27.55
N SER A 51 -43.17 32.43 26.70
CA SER A 51 -44.63 32.38 26.47
C SER A 51 -45.08 31.17 25.62
N GLU A 52 -46.12 30.58 26.14
CA GLU A 52 -46.94 29.49 25.62
C GLU A 52 -47.72 29.84 24.36
N THR A 53 -48.05 28.84 23.57
CA THR A 53 -49.38 28.44 23.03
C THR A 53 -49.16 27.18 22.20
N GLY A 54 -49.65 26.08 22.44
CA GLY A 54 -50.78 25.30 22.73
C GLY A 54 -51.73 25.13 21.53
N TRP A 55 -51.88 23.86 21.05
CA TRP A 55 -53.11 23.16 20.59
C TRP A 55 -52.72 21.78 20.04
N ASP A 56 -53.07 20.82 20.48
CA ASP A 56 -53.90 19.69 20.90
C ASP A 56 -54.42 18.82 19.72
N ARG A 57 -54.23 17.47 19.94
CA ARG A 57 -54.98 16.27 19.47
C ARG A 57 -54.93 15.93 17.97
N SER A 58 -54.75 14.68 17.63
CA SER A 58 -55.10 13.31 18.07
C SER A 58 -54.42 12.33 17.13
N GLY A 59 -53.76 11.31 17.52
CA GLY A 59 -54.28 10.00 17.93
C GLY A 59 -54.23 9.00 16.78
N ALA A 60 -53.33 8.01 16.85
CA ALA A 60 -53.57 6.60 16.61
C ALA A 60 -52.28 5.78 16.69
N ASP A 61 -52.34 4.75 17.48
CA ASP A 61 -51.34 3.74 17.78
C ASP A 61 -50.90 2.94 16.55
N ALA A 62 -49.61 2.59 16.50
CA ALA A 62 -49.14 1.27 16.03
C ALA A 62 -47.69 1.06 16.48
N ASP A 63 -47.54 0.16 17.43
CA ASP A 63 -46.30 -0.43 17.89
C ASP A 63 -45.54 -1.11 16.74
N ALA A 64 -44.25 -0.88 16.64
CA ALA A 64 -43.29 -1.83 16.10
C ALA A 64 -41.88 -1.46 16.60
N ASP A 65 -41.50 -2.08 17.70
CA ASP A 65 -40.14 -2.23 18.15
C ASP A 65 -39.32 -2.94 17.07
N ALA A 66 -38.20 -2.37 16.68
CA ALA A 66 -37.15 -3.07 15.99
C ALA A 66 -35.81 -2.50 16.44
N ASP A 67 -35.33 -3.02 17.56
CA ASP A 67 -33.92 -2.99 17.92
C ASP A 67 -33.16 -3.82 16.89
N ALA A 68 -32.27 -3.19 16.17
CA ALA A 68 -31.31 -3.86 15.28
C ALA A 68 -29.91 -3.73 15.88
N ASP A 69 -29.60 -4.65 16.79
CA ASP A 69 -28.23 -4.99 17.14
C ASP A 69 -27.56 -5.61 15.91
N ALA A 70 -26.54 -4.94 15.40
CA ALA A 70 -25.69 -5.47 14.34
C ALA A 70 -24.59 -6.32 14.98
N ASP A 71 -24.93 -7.56 15.29
CA ASP A 71 -23.95 -8.60 15.61
C ASP A 71 -23.27 -9.06 14.31
N SER A 72 -21.95 -8.91 14.28
CA SER A 72 -21.05 -9.48 13.30
C SER A 72 -21.05 -11.00 13.39
N HIS A 73 -21.82 -11.66 12.52
CA HIS A 73 -21.72 -13.10 12.30
C HIS A 73 -20.79 -13.41 11.12
N TRP A 74 -19.64 -13.99 11.43
CA TRP A 74 -18.81 -14.75 10.51
C TRP A 74 -19.50 -16.11 10.29
N GLU A 75 -20.16 -16.30 9.18
CA GLU A 75 -20.63 -17.63 8.79
C GLU A 75 -19.44 -18.47 8.35
N SER A 76 -19.20 -19.54 9.07
CA SER A 76 -18.26 -20.60 8.74
C SER A 76 -18.66 -21.26 7.43
N TRP A 77 -17.76 -21.24 6.46
CA TRP A 77 -17.88 -21.97 5.20
C TRP A 77 -17.76 -23.48 5.46
N ASP A 78 -18.80 -24.24 5.08
CA ASP A 78 -18.84 -25.70 5.17
C ASP A 78 -18.56 -26.31 3.80
N PRO A 79 -17.48 -27.11 3.60
CA PRO A 79 -17.08 -27.63 2.30
C PRO A 79 -17.88 -28.86 1.79
N ASP A 80 -18.91 -29.37 2.51
CA ASP A 80 -19.51 -30.66 2.16
C ASP A 80 -20.94 -30.62 1.57
N ALA A 81 -21.45 -29.51 1.08
CA ALA A 81 -22.75 -29.45 0.43
C ALA A 81 -22.68 -29.87 -1.05
N ARG A 82 -22.66 -31.19 -1.30
CA ARG A 82 -23.00 -31.75 -2.62
C ARG A 82 -24.52 -31.87 -2.72
N SER A 83 -25.14 -31.18 -3.66
CA SER A 83 -26.51 -31.48 -4.08
C SER A 83 -26.54 -31.96 -5.53
N ASP A 84 -26.93 -33.23 -5.71
CA ASP A 84 -27.37 -33.82 -6.96
C ASP A 84 -28.54 -33.04 -7.57
N SER A 85 -28.44 -32.70 -8.84
CA SER A 85 -29.62 -32.64 -9.70
C SER A 85 -29.22 -32.86 -11.17
N SER A 86 -29.82 -33.87 -11.69
CA SER A 86 -29.75 -34.44 -13.02
C SER A 86 -30.09 -33.49 -14.16
N ALA A 87 -29.36 -33.67 -15.28
CA ALA A 87 -29.52 -33.04 -16.58
C ALA A 87 -30.84 -33.35 -17.29
N PRO A 88 -31.13 -32.66 -18.43
CA PRO A 88 -30.95 -33.33 -19.70
C PRO A 88 -30.11 -32.56 -20.75
N ASP A 89 -29.51 -33.39 -21.53
CA ASP A 89 -28.67 -33.33 -22.70
C ASP A 89 -29.35 -32.60 -23.87
N ASP A 90 -28.64 -31.68 -24.54
CA ASP A 90 -28.67 -31.54 -26.00
C ASP A 90 -27.54 -30.59 -26.48
N GLY A 91 -26.59 -31.19 -27.03
CA GLY A 91 -25.74 -31.03 -28.18
C GLY A 91 -25.28 -29.63 -28.65
N ALA A 92 -23.99 -29.38 -28.50
CA ALA A 92 -23.04 -29.13 -29.58
C ALA A 92 -21.69 -28.77 -28.97
N ALA A 93 -20.72 -29.61 -29.20
CA ALA A 93 -19.35 -29.40 -28.79
C ALA A 93 -18.71 -28.27 -29.58
N ASP A 94 -18.12 -27.32 -28.86
CA ASP A 94 -16.90 -26.67 -29.30
C ASP A 94 -15.94 -26.68 -28.10
N SER A 95 -14.96 -27.59 -28.18
CA SER A 95 -13.91 -27.79 -27.21
C SER A 95 -12.80 -26.77 -27.48
N GLY A 96 -12.95 -25.57 -26.96
CA GLY A 96 -11.83 -24.67 -26.69
C GLY A 96 -11.24 -25.05 -25.34
N ALA A 97 -10.26 -25.93 -25.36
CA ALA A 97 -9.39 -26.13 -24.21
C ALA A 97 -8.61 -24.81 -24.02
N ASP A 98 -8.91 -24.07 -22.95
CA ASP A 98 -8.05 -23.03 -22.45
C ASP A 98 -6.76 -23.68 -21.95
N THR A 99 -5.84 -23.86 -22.90
CA THR A 99 -4.45 -24.13 -22.56
C THR A 99 -3.88 -22.81 -22.05
N TRP A 100 -3.57 -22.77 -20.77
CA TRP A 100 -2.55 -21.88 -20.24
C TRP A 100 -1.29 -22.11 -21.08
N GLU A 101 -1.01 -21.23 -22.03
CA GLU A 101 0.33 -21.14 -22.58
C GLU A 101 1.19 -20.61 -21.44
N ALA A 102 1.97 -21.52 -20.86
CA ALA A 102 3.07 -21.16 -20.01
C ALA A 102 3.86 -20.07 -20.76
N TYR A 103 4.03 -18.94 -20.11
CA TYR A 103 4.89 -17.85 -20.55
C TYR A 103 6.28 -18.45 -20.78
N GLU A 104 6.59 -18.83 -22.01
CA GLU A 104 7.94 -19.16 -22.42
C GLU A 104 8.72 -17.84 -22.44
N ALA A 105 9.38 -17.55 -21.34
CA ALA A 105 10.46 -16.59 -21.32
C ALA A 105 11.41 -16.96 -22.46
N SER A 106 11.60 -16.05 -23.39
CA SER A 106 12.65 -16.17 -24.41
C SER A 106 13.94 -16.53 -23.70
N PRO A 107 14.72 -17.53 -24.18
CA PRO A 107 15.97 -17.84 -23.53
C PRO A 107 16.94 -16.67 -23.78
N GLU A 108 16.95 -15.71 -22.88
CA GLU A 108 18.12 -14.86 -22.72
C GLU A 108 19.26 -15.78 -22.30
N VAL A 109 20.34 -15.64 -23.02
CA VAL A 109 21.59 -16.37 -22.89
C VAL A 109 21.96 -16.44 -21.41
N VAL A 110 21.83 -17.64 -20.82
CA VAL A 110 22.38 -17.92 -19.50
C VAL A 110 23.88 -17.83 -19.66
N GLU A 111 24.45 -16.67 -19.35
CA GLU A 111 25.87 -16.56 -19.07
C GLU A 111 26.15 -17.44 -17.84
N ASP A 112 27.14 -18.29 -17.94
CA ASP A 112 27.61 -19.29 -17.00
C ASP A 112 27.25 -18.98 -15.53
N VAL A 113 26.36 -19.81 -14.95
CA VAL A 113 26.16 -19.89 -13.50
C VAL A 113 27.50 -20.28 -12.89
N PRO A 114 28.16 -19.44 -12.09
CA PRO A 114 29.39 -19.84 -11.42
C PRO A 114 29.08 -21.01 -10.50
N ASP A 115 29.92 -22.05 -10.58
CA ASP A 115 29.99 -23.20 -9.69
C ASP A 115 29.85 -22.73 -8.23
N VAL A 116 28.82 -23.22 -7.51
CA VAL A 116 28.51 -22.88 -6.10
C VAL A 116 29.49 -23.59 -5.15
N GLY A 117 30.78 -23.56 -5.48
CA GLY A 117 31.87 -24.03 -4.66
C GLY A 117 32.75 -22.85 -4.21
N ASP A 118 32.71 -22.51 -2.95
CA ASP A 118 33.36 -21.40 -2.26
C ASP A 118 32.65 -20.04 -2.40
N THR A 119 31.53 -19.87 -1.71
CA THR A 119 31.05 -18.55 -1.33
C THR A 119 32.09 -17.95 -0.37
N VAL A 120 33.09 -17.27 -0.92
CA VAL A 120 33.90 -16.32 -0.17
C VAL A 120 32.91 -15.25 0.30
N LEU A 121 32.55 -15.28 1.59
CA LEU A 121 31.82 -14.19 2.25
C LEU A 121 32.63 -12.92 1.96
N MET A 122 32.20 -12.11 0.99
CA MET A 122 32.82 -10.83 0.75
C MET A 122 32.69 -10.04 2.04
N ASP A 123 33.81 -9.63 2.61
CA ASP A 123 33.83 -8.73 3.76
C ASP A 123 33.18 -7.41 3.35
N VAL A 124 31.91 -7.22 3.72
CA VAL A 124 31.12 -6.01 3.42
C VAL A 124 31.86 -4.74 3.86
N CYS A 125 32.75 -4.88 4.84
CA CYS A 125 33.58 -3.79 5.37
C CYS A 125 34.86 -3.54 4.57
N ALA A 126 35.21 -4.37 3.60
CA ALA A 126 36.32 -4.13 2.68
C ALA A 126 35.85 -3.46 1.37
N PRO A 127 36.59 -2.52 0.76
CA PRO A 127 37.76 -1.84 1.32
C PRO A 127 37.39 -0.82 2.41
N ILE A 128 38.32 -0.48 3.27
CA ILE A 128 38.14 0.56 4.30
C ILE A 128 37.82 1.89 3.61
N ARG A 129 36.66 2.48 3.94
CA ARG A 129 36.27 3.83 3.51
C ARG A 129 36.69 4.84 4.57
N THR A 130 37.02 6.04 4.14
CA THR A 130 37.39 7.17 5.03
C THR A 130 36.43 8.34 4.88
N GLU A 131 35.67 8.38 3.81
CA GLU A 131 34.70 9.46 3.53
C GLU A 131 33.28 8.97 3.77
N PRO A 132 32.37 9.84 4.24
CA PRO A 132 30.96 9.57 4.33
C PRO A 132 30.37 9.15 2.97
N GLN A 133 29.33 8.33 3.00
CA GLN A 133 28.59 7.92 1.83
C GLN A 133 27.30 8.74 1.75
N VAL A 134 27.07 9.39 0.62
CA VAL A 134 25.83 10.06 0.28
C VAL A 134 25.05 9.14 -0.66
N LEU A 135 23.80 8.89 -0.35
CA LEU A 135 22.87 8.03 -1.09
C LEU A 135 21.58 8.80 -1.33
N TYR A 136 21.04 8.68 -2.52
CA TYR A 136 19.71 9.14 -2.89
C TYR A 136 18.79 7.92 -2.95
N LEU A 137 17.60 8.07 -2.39
CA LEU A 137 16.68 6.97 -2.15
C LEU A 137 15.32 7.28 -2.78
N SER A 138 14.73 6.29 -3.48
CA SER A 138 13.33 6.24 -3.88
C SER A 138 12.63 5.13 -3.10
N ALA A 139 11.44 5.40 -2.56
CA ALA A 139 10.62 4.37 -1.92
C ALA A 139 9.87 3.55 -2.98
N ASP A 140 9.15 4.24 -3.88
CA ASP A 140 8.37 3.68 -4.98
C ASP A 140 7.84 4.83 -5.84
N ASP A 141 8.18 4.91 -7.12
CA ASP A 141 7.84 6.03 -8.01
C ASP A 141 6.35 6.03 -8.41
N SER A 142 5.72 4.87 -8.44
CA SER A 142 4.29 4.69 -8.75
C SER A 142 3.36 4.81 -7.55
N ASN A 143 3.88 4.89 -6.32
CA ASN A 143 3.10 4.72 -5.08
C ASN A 143 2.18 3.48 -5.13
N SER A 144 2.68 2.38 -5.68
CA SER A 144 1.94 1.14 -5.86
C SER A 144 1.67 0.44 -4.53
N GLN A 145 0.49 -0.19 -4.45
CA GLN A 145 0.05 -0.99 -3.32
C GLN A 145 -0.53 -2.35 -3.78
N ALA A 146 -0.24 -2.74 -5.01
CA ALA A 146 -0.88 -3.91 -5.63
C ALA A 146 -0.29 -5.24 -5.14
N SER A 147 1.04 -5.32 -5.00
CA SER A 147 1.75 -6.57 -4.68
C SER A 147 1.23 -7.28 -3.41
N PRO A 148 1.03 -6.62 -2.25
CA PRO A 148 0.51 -7.29 -1.05
C PRO A 148 -0.94 -7.79 -1.23
N VAL A 149 -1.76 -7.08 -2.01
CA VAL A 149 -3.15 -7.49 -2.26
C VAL A 149 -3.20 -8.66 -3.24
N ILE A 150 -2.35 -8.66 -4.28
CA ILE A 150 -2.20 -9.79 -5.20
C ILE A 150 -1.69 -11.02 -4.44
N ALA A 151 -0.69 -10.86 -3.57
CA ALA A 151 -0.19 -11.95 -2.72
C ALA A 151 -1.32 -12.53 -1.83
N ARG A 152 -2.09 -11.68 -1.15
CA ARG A 152 -3.25 -12.08 -0.35
C ARG A 152 -4.29 -12.84 -1.18
N TRP A 153 -4.62 -12.32 -2.36
CA TRP A 153 -5.57 -12.93 -3.26
C TRP A 153 -5.13 -14.33 -3.71
N LEU A 154 -3.85 -14.54 -4.07
CA LEU A 154 -3.30 -15.84 -4.41
C LEU A 154 -3.33 -16.80 -3.20
N ILE A 155 -2.93 -16.34 -2.02
CA ILE A 155 -2.94 -17.14 -0.78
C ILE A 155 -4.35 -17.65 -0.48
N HIS A 156 -5.38 -16.80 -0.58
CA HIS A 156 -6.77 -17.19 -0.34
C HIS A 156 -7.31 -18.20 -1.35
N ARG A 157 -6.78 -18.24 -2.57
CA ARG A 157 -7.12 -19.24 -3.58
C ARG A 157 -6.39 -20.57 -3.36
N GLY A 158 -5.41 -20.60 -2.47
CA GLY A 158 -4.53 -21.74 -2.29
C GLY A 158 -3.40 -21.83 -3.32
N ASP A 159 -3.16 -20.76 -4.07
CA ASP A 159 -2.09 -20.69 -5.07
C ASP A 159 -0.75 -20.34 -4.40
N LEU A 160 0.37 -20.68 -5.07
CA LEU A 160 1.69 -20.18 -4.69
C LEU A 160 1.82 -18.71 -5.09
N VAL A 161 2.61 -17.95 -4.33
CA VAL A 161 2.94 -16.56 -4.64
C VAL A 161 4.31 -16.52 -5.30
N PRO A 162 4.41 -16.32 -6.62
CA PRO A 162 5.70 -16.21 -7.31
C PRO A 162 6.54 -15.07 -6.74
N SER A 163 7.84 -15.30 -6.55
CA SER A 163 8.77 -14.29 -6.02
C SER A 163 8.81 -13.01 -6.87
N SER A 164 8.60 -13.13 -8.18
CA SER A 164 8.53 -12.00 -9.11
C SER A 164 7.35 -11.04 -8.90
N LEU A 165 6.29 -11.47 -8.19
CA LEU A 165 5.15 -10.62 -7.87
C LEU A 165 5.31 -9.89 -6.52
N ILE A 166 6.39 -10.14 -5.79
CA ILE A 166 6.64 -9.53 -4.48
C ILE A 166 7.60 -8.35 -4.64
N ARG A 167 7.05 -7.17 -4.60
CA ARG A 167 7.77 -5.90 -4.54
C ARG A 167 7.71 -5.38 -3.11
N THR A 168 8.79 -5.55 -2.35
CA THR A 168 8.82 -5.30 -0.89
C THR A 168 8.47 -3.86 -0.52
N TYR A 169 8.84 -2.88 -1.36
CA TYR A 169 8.47 -1.49 -1.17
C TYR A 169 6.95 -1.26 -1.22
N GLU A 170 6.21 -1.98 -2.06
CA GLU A 170 4.76 -1.88 -2.09
C GLU A 170 4.09 -2.41 -0.81
N PHE A 171 4.71 -3.39 -0.13
CA PHE A 171 4.26 -3.82 1.19
C PHE A 171 4.45 -2.72 2.22
N LEU A 172 5.55 -1.97 2.16
CA LEU A 172 5.78 -0.82 3.04
C LEU A 172 4.82 0.34 2.75
N ASN A 173 4.36 0.51 1.50
CA ASN A 173 3.36 1.50 1.12
C ASN A 173 1.92 1.10 1.51
N TYR A 174 1.64 -0.21 1.54
CA TYR A 174 0.28 -0.71 1.78
C TYR A 174 -0.11 -0.71 3.25
N TYR A 175 0.80 -1.13 4.15
CA TYR A 175 0.53 -1.22 5.59
C TYR A 175 0.78 0.11 6.29
N ASP A 176 -0.11 0.46 7.23
CA ASP A 176 -0.07 1.75 7.90
C ASP A 176 1.13 1.90 8.85
N ILE A 177 2.10 2.75 8.49
CA ILE A 177 3.22 3.14 9.34
C ILE A 177 3.17 4.65 9.55
N HIS A 178 2.58 5.08 10.67
CA HIS A 178 2.35 6.49 10.95
C HIS A 178 3.41 7.12 11.84
N TYR A 179 3.74 8.39 11.50
CA TYR A 179 4.53 9.29 12.33
C TYR A 179 3.71 10.53 12.66
N ASP A 180 4.23 11.39 13.52
CA ASP A 180 3.57 12.64 13.86
C ASP A 180 3.38 13.53 12.62
N TYR A 181 2.18 14.10 12.46
CA TYR A 181 1.87 14.95 11.33
C TYR A 181 2.60 16.30 11.40
N PRO A 182 3.22 16.75 10.30
CA PRO A 182 3.79 18.10 10.22
C PRO A 182 2.72 19.15 9.95
N GLU A 183 3.13 20.43 9.98
CA GLU A 183 2.32 21.53 9.47
C GLU A 183 2.06 21.35 7.95
N ARG A 184 0.92 21.86 7.48
CA ARG A 184 0.55 21.80 6.05
C ARG A 184 1.65 22.39 5.15
N GLY A 185 1.99 21.67 4.09
CA GLY A 185 3.04 22.03 3.14
C GLY A 185 4.46 21.80 3.68
N ARG A 186 4.59 21.01 4.74
CA ARG A 186 5.85 20.49 5.29
C ARG A 186 5.80 18.97 5.33
N VAL A 187 6.96 18.35 5.50
CA VAL A 187 7.09 16.93 5.81
C VAL A 187 7.76 16.75 7.17
N ASN A 188 7.49 15.62 7.82
CA ASN A 188 8.19 15.22 9.04
C ASN A 188 9.13 14.05 8.68
N VAL A 189 10.43 14.26 8.82
CA VAL A 189 11.47 13.27 8.50
C VAL A 189 11.90 12.58 9.79
N VAL A 190 11.68 11.27 9.90
CA VAL A 190 11.92 10.51 11.13
C VAL A 190 12.81 9.30 10.85
N PRO A 191 14.13 9.43 11.00
CA PRO A 191 15.01 8.27 10.97
C PRO A 191 14.95 7.50 12.30
N GLN A 192 14.91 6.17 12.21
CA GLN A 192 14.91 5.25 13.36
C GLN A 192 15.91 4.13 13.12
N MET A 193 16.58 3.63 14.14
CA MET A 193 17.56 2.55 14.03
C MET A 193 17.35 1.48 15.09
N LEU A 194 17.51 0.22 14.68
CA LEU A 194 17.41 -0.95 15.54
C LEU A 194 18.64 -1.83 15.36
N ASP A 195 19.31 -2.18 16.47
CA ASP A 195 20.36 -3.18 16.45
C ASP A 195 19.73 -4.59 16.37
N LEU A 196 19.95 -5.27 15.25
CA LEU A 196 19.46 -6.63 15.03
C LEU A 196 20.38 -7.69 15.63
N GLY A 197 21.53 -7.28 16.18
CA GLY A 197 22.53 -8.18 16.73
C GLY A 197 23.23 -9.02 15.67
N GLY A 198 23.79 -10.15 16.11
CA GLY A 198 24.51 -11.08 15.23
C GLY A 198 26.02 -10.83 15.19
N VAL A 199 26.73 -11.75 14.52
CA VAL A 199 28.22 -11.74 14.46
C VAL A 199 28.72 -10.57 13.61
N GLU A 200 27.89 -10.05 12.70
CA GLU A 200 28.26 -9.04 11.71
C GLU A 200 27.81 -7.62 12.10
N GLY A 201 27.19 -7.45 13.27
CA GLY A 201 26.72 -6.12 13.71
C GLY A 201 25.69 -5.51 12.78
N ARG A 202 24.69 -6.30 12.32
CA ARG A 202 23.61 -5.85 11.44
C ARG A 202 22.66 -4.92 12.18
N VAL A 203 22.30 -3.80 11.55
CA VAL A 203 21.29 -2.86 12.03
C VAL A 203 20.25 -2.61 10.97
N ALA A 204 18.99 -2.41 11.38
CA ALA A 204 17.97 -1.86 10.52
C ALA A 204 17.93 -0.33 10.70
N LEU A 205 17.86 0.41 9.61
CA LEU A 205 17.59 1.84 9.57
C LEU A 205 16.31 2.04 8.77
N GLN A 206 15.34 2.75 9.33
CA GLN A 206 14.12 3.16 8.63
C GLN A 206 14.01 4.67 8.67
N ILE A 207 13.67 5.25 7.52
CA ILE A 207 13.37 6.67 7.39
C ILE A 207 11.91 6.78 7.00
N GLY A 208 11.10 7.40 7.86
CA GLY A 208 9.74 7.80 7.52
C GLY A 208 9.72 9.25 7.08
N VAL A 209 9.04 9.55 5.97
CA VAL A 209 8.75 10.92 5.52
C VAL A 209 7.24 11.09 5.54
N GLN A 210 6.70 11.68 6.63
CA GLN A 210 5.26 11.81 6.87
C GLN A 210 4.70 13.06 6.22
N GLY A 211 3.60 12.92 5.47
CA GLY A 211 2.78 14.00 4.94
C GLY A 211 1.89 14.65 6.01
N HIS A 212 1.36 15.85 5.73
CA HIS A 212 0.48 16.54 6.66
C HIS A 212 -0.90 15.87 6.78
N GLU A 213 -1.60 16.12 7.90
CA GLU A 213 -2.96 15.66 8.09
C GLU A 213 -3.95 16.38 7.16
N GLN A 214 -4.81 15.61 6.51
CA GLN A 214 -5.93 16.06 5.68
C GLN A 214 -7.23 15.54 6.24
N THR A 215 -8.21 16.42 6.43
CA THR A 215 -9.56 16.07 6.89
C THR A 215 -10.61 16.45 5.84
N GLU A 216 -11.86 16.01 6.05
CA GLU A 216 -12.97 16.34 5.16
C GLU A 216 -13.17 17.88 5.04
N GLU A 217 -12.99 18.61 6.15
CA GLU A 217 -13.18 20.06 6.19
C GLU A 217 -12.09 20.80 5.41
N THR A 218 -10.87 20.28 5.40
CA THR A 218 -9.70 20.94 4.83
C THR A 218 -9.39 20.51 3.39
N ARG A 219 -9.96 19.37 2.91
CA ARG A 219 -9.72 18.93 1.53
C ARG A 219 -10.27 19.90 0.48
N ARG A 220 -9.58 20.00 -0.63
CA ARG A 220 -10.06 20.73 -1.81
C ARG A 220 -11.29 20.06 -2.40
N ARG A 221 -12.04 20.78 -3.26
CA ARG A 221 -13.07 20.17 -4.12
C ARG A 221 -12.42 19.24 -5.12
N LEU A 222 -13.14 18.20 -5.52
CA LEU A 222 -12.68 17.19 -6.47
C LEU A 222 -13.40 17.33 -7.80
N SER A 223 -12.66 17.27 -8.89
CA SER A 223 -13.13 17.02 -10.24
C SER A 223 -12.64 15.62 -10.63
N LEU A 224 -13.50 14.63 -10.49
CA LEU A 224 -13.19 13.23 -10.68
C LEU A 224 -13.66 12.78 -12.06
N THR A 225 -12.79 12.12 -12.81
CA THR A 225 -13.16 11.45 -14.07
C THR A 225 -12.91 9.96 -13.92
N LEU A 226 -13.98 9.16 -14.00
CA LEU A 226 -13.89 7.70 -13.97
C LEU A 226 -13.76 7.17 -15.39
N SER A 227 -12.77 6.33 -15.64
CA SER A 227 -12.54 5.57 -16.86
C SER A 227 -12.83 4.11 -16.58
N LEU A 228 -14.02 3.63 -16.96
CA LEU A 228 -14.55 2.34 -16.56
C LEU A 228 -14.51 1.34 -17.72
N ASP A 229 -13.82 0.23 -17.50
CA ASP A 229 -13.71 -0.88 -18.42
C ASP A 229 -14.98 -1.74 -18.40
N THR A 230 -15.72 -1.74 -19.47
CA THR A 230 -16.91 -2.58 -19.64
C THR A 230 -16.69 -3.68 -20.68
N SER A 231 -15.45 -4.09 -20.93
CA SER A 231 -15.10 -5.16 -21.87
C SER A 231 -15.58 -6.55 -21.40
N GLY A 232 -15.46 -7.54 -22.28
CA GLY A 232 -15.94 -8.90 -22.00
C GLY A 232 -15.18 -9.58 -20.86
N SER A 233 -13.88 -9.32 -20.68
CA SER A 233 -13.05 -9.84 -19.61
C SER A 233 -13.48 -9.38 -18.22
N MET A 234 -14.10 -8.19 -18.13
CA MET A 234 -14.69 -7.68 -16.89
C MET A 234 -15.93 -8.47 -16.42
N GLY A 235 -16.40 -9.47 -17.18
CA GLY A 235 -17.61 -10.23 -16.83
C GLY A 235 -17.51 -10.97 -15.49
N GLY A 236 -18.54 -10.89 -14.65
CA GLY A 236 -18.60 -11.56 -13.35
C GLY A 236 -17.95 -10.76 -12.22
N SER A 237 -17.02 -11.38 -11.48
CA SER A 237 -16.39 -10.75 -10.30
C SER A 237 -15.67 -9.45 -10.58
N PRO A 238 -14.88 -9.28 -11.66
CA PRO A 238 -14.19 -8.02 -11.94
C PRO A 238 -15.17 -6.82 -12.03
N LEU A 239 -16.28 -6.98 -12.75
CA LEU A 239 -17.29 -5.93 -12.86
C LEU A 239 -17.97 -5.60 -11.53
N GLU A 240 -18.22 -6.59 -10.69
CA GLU A 240 -18.79 -6.35 -9.36
C GLU A 240 -17.80 -5.63 -8.43
N LEU A 241 -16.49 -5.88 -8.57
CA LEU A 241 -15.44 -5.15 -7.86
C LEU A 241 -15.32 -3.71 -8.37
N GLU A 242 -15.39 -3.49 -9.70
CA GLU A 242 -15.47 -2.15 -10.29
C GLU A 242 -16.67 -1.36 -9.73
N LYS A 243 -17.86 -1.97 -9.70
CA LYS A 243 -19.04 -1.37 -9.06
C LYS A 243 -18.82 -1.06 -7.58
N ALA A 244 -18.10 -1.94 -6.85
CA ALA A 244 -17.76 -1.70 -5.44
C ALA A 244 -16.82 -0.49 -5.28
N VAL A 245 -15.84 -0.32 -6.18
CA VAL A 245 -14.98 0.86 -6.21
C VAL A 245 -15.79 2.13 -6.47
N VAL A 246 -16.66 2.13 -7.48
CA VAL A 246 -17.51 3.31 -7.78
C VAL A 246 -18.43 3.66 -6.59
N ARG A 247 -18.98 2.66 -5.89
CA ARG A 247 -19.78 2.89 -4.67
C ARG A 247 -18.93 3.43 -3.52
N ALA A 248 -17.72 2.90 -3.30
CA ALA A 248 -16.81 3.40 -2.29
C ALA A 248 -16.41 4.85 -2.55
N LEU A 249 -16.07 5.19 -3.80
CA LEU A 249 -15.84 6.57 -4.22
C LEU A 249 -17.06 7.45 -3.96
N ALA A 250 -18.27 7.01 -4.35
CA ALA A 250 -19.51 7.78 -4.15
C ALA A 250 -19.74 8.11 -2.66
N SER A 251 -19.40 7.20 -1.74
CA SER A 251 -19.54 7.43 -0.30
C SER A 251 -18.55 8.46 0.26
N SER A 252 -17.47 8.76 -0.46
CA SER A 252 -16.43 9.74 -0.08
C SER A 252 -16.57 11.10 -0.78
N LEU A 253 -17.50 11.21 -1.74
CA LEU A 253 -17.81 12.46 -2.41
C LEU A 253 -18.64 13.39 -1.52
N ARG A 254 -18.59 14.70 -1.80
CA ARG A 254 -19.37 15.71 -1.08
C ARG A 254 -19.95 16.78 -2.02
N THR A 255 -20.90 17.52 -1.53
CA THR A 255 -21.48 18.65 -2.28
C THR A 255 -20.38 19.62 -2.72
N GLY A 256 -20.36 19.91 -4.01
CA GLY A 256 -19.37 20.78 -4.65
C GLY A 256 -18.27 20.03 -5.40
N ASP A 257 -18.18 18.72 -5.26
CA ASP A 257 -17.40 17.88 -6.15
C ASP A 257 -18.15 17.68 -7.49
N THR A 258 -17.42 17.28 -8.52
CA THR A 258 -18.00 16.94 -9.83
C THR A 258 -17.46 15.60 -10.29
N VAL A 259 -18.30 14.83 -10.98
CA VAL A 259 -17.95 13.52 -11.54
C VAL A 259 -18.23 13.48 -13.02
N SER A 260 -17.24 13.05 -13.79
CA SER A 260 -17.40 12.62 -15.17
C SER A 260 -17.19 11.11 -15.23
N VAL A 261 -17.91 10.41 -16.10
CA VAL A 261 -17.75 8.96 -16.26
C VAL A 261 -17.69 8.65 -17.75
N VAL A 262 -16.62 7.98 -18.12
CA VAL A 262 -16.41 7.36 -19.42
C VAL A 262 -16.50 5.85 -19.23
N THR A 263 -17.35 5.18 -20.02
CA THR A 263 -17.36 3.72 -20.12
C THR A 263 -16.83 3.31 -21.49
N TRP A 264 -16.08 2.23 -21.54
CA TRP A 264 -15.45 1.79 -22.77
C TRP A 264 -15.28 0.25 -22.86
N ASN A 265 -15.28 -0.21 -24.10
CA ASN A 265 -14.99 -1.58 -24.53
C ASN A 265 -14.46 -1.50 -25.98
N ASP A 266 -15.15 -2.03 -27.01
CA ASP A 266 -14.90 -1.75 -28.42
C ASP A 266 -15.43 -0.35 -28.84
N THR A 267 -16.25 0.25 -28.01
CA THR A 267 -16.78 1.62 -28.14
C THR A 267 -16.51 2.42 -26.87
N ARG A 268 -16.54 3.73 -26.96
CA ARG A 268 -16.39 4.63 -25.81
C ARG A 268 -17.57 5.57 -25.68
N THR A 269 -18.06 5.78 -24.46
CA THR A 269 -19.26 6.57 -24.18
C THR A 269 -19.07 7.46 -22.97
N ILE A 270 -19.50 8.72 -23.06
CA ILE A 270 -19.58 9.61 -21.90
C ILE A 270 -20.93 9.35 -21.22
N ALA A 271 -20.89 8.69 -20.07
CA ALA A 271 -22.08 8.38 -19.29
C ALA A 271 -22.50 9.53 -18.36
N LEU A 272 -21.53 10.26 -17.81
CA LEU A 272 -21.71 11.52 -17.07
C LEU A 272 -20.64 12.52 -17.51
N ASP A 273 -20.99 13.81 -17.57
CA ASP A 273 -20.05 14.88 -17.94
C ASP A 273 -20.16 16.04 -16.94
N SER A 274 -19.11 16.24 -16.14
CA SER A 274 -19.03 17.28 -15.10
C SER A 274 -20.29 17.34 -14.21
N TYR A 275 -20.85 16.18 -13.87
CA TYR A 275 -22.04 16.06 -13.05
C TYR A 275 -21.77 16.62 -11.63
N PRO A 276 -22.55 17.61 -11.16
CA PRO A 276 -22.38 18.17 -9.83
C PRO A 276 -22.95 17.22 -8.76
N VAL A 277 -22.08 16.73 -7.91
CA VAL A 277 -22.45 15.81 -6.82
C VAL A 277 -23.29 16.52 -5.77
N THR A 278 -24.37 15.87 -5.33
CA THR A 278 -25.30 16.39 -4.33
C THR A 278 -24.87 16.10 -2.89
N GLY A 279 -24.01 15.11 -2.70
CA GLY A 279 -23.48 14.69 -1.40
C GLY A 279 -22.93 13.28 -1.45
N ARG A 280 -22.68 12.70 -0.27
CA ARG A 280 -22.28 11.29 -0.13
C ARG A 280 -23.37 10.38 -0.72
N ASP A 281 -22.96 9.27 -1.29
CA ASP A 281 -23.85 8.26 -1.87
C ASP A 281 -24.84 8.86 -2.90
N ASP A 282 -24.33 9.75 -3.76
CA ASP A 282 -25.14 10.39 -4.78
C ASP A 282 -25.89 9.37 -5.63
N ALA A 283 -27.22 9.47 -5.65
CA ALA A 283 -28.11 8.49 -6.28
C ALA A 283 -27.85 8.30 -7.77
N THR A 284 -27.37 9.33 -8.48
CA THR A 284 -27.05 9.25 -9.92
C THR A 284 -25.78 8.44 -10.14
N VAL A 285 -24.76 8.65 -9.30
CA VAL A 285 -23.50 7.90 -9.36
C VAL A 285 -23.74 6.43 -8.99
N LEU A 286 -24.52 6.15 -7.94
CA LEU A 286 -24.88 4.79 -7.54
C LEU A 286 -25.70 4.07 -8.62
N ALA A 287 -26.71 4.75 -9.22
CA ALA A 287 -27.52 4.16 -10.29
C ALA A 287 -26.69 3.86 -11.55
N LEU A 288 -25.66 4.69 -11.83
CA LEU A 288 -24.72 4.41 -12.92
C LEU A 288 -23.92 3.14 -12.63
N ALA A 289 -23.34 3.01 -11.43
CA ALA A 289 -22.62 1.80 -11.04
C ALA A 289 -23.48 0.54 -11.19
N ASP A 290 -24.75 0.59 -10.75
CA ASP A 290 -25.68 -0.53 -10.88
C ASP A 290 -26.02 -0.87 -12.33
N SER A 291 -25.93 0.10 -13.25
CA SER A 291 -26.27 -0.06 -14.67
C SER A 291 -25.12 -0.63 -15.52
N LEU A 292 -23.90 -0.74 -14.98
CA LEU A 292 -22.75 -1.25 -15.74
C LEU A 292 -22.95 -2.71 -16.12
N VAL A 293 -22.66 -3.02 -17.38
CA VAL A 293 -22.71 -4.36 -17.99
C VAL A 293 -21.48 -4.55 -18.85
N SER A 294 -20.88 -5.73 -18.77
CA SER A 294 -19.70 -6.08 -19.54
C SER A 294 -20.03 -6.69 -20.89
N GLY A 295 -19.14 -6.50 -21.88
CA GLY A 295 -19.22 -7.10 -23.20
C GLY A 295 -18.32 -6.38 -24.21
N GLY A 296 -18.05 -7.03 -25.34
CA GLY A 296 -17.18 -6.48 -26.39
C GLY A 296 -15.69 -6.77 -26.15
N THR A 297 -14.84 -6.06 -26.90
CA THR A 297 -13.36 -6.13 -26.81
C THR A 297 -12.81 -5.03 -25.89
N THR A 298 -11.51 -5.01 -25.64
CA THR A 298 -10.87 -4.08 -24.71
C THR A 298 -10.00 -3.08 -25.48
N ASN A 299 -10.48 -1.83 -25.61
CA ASN A 299 -9.73 -0.72 -26.20
C ASN A 299 -9.39 0.32 -25.10
N LEU A 300 -8.42 -0.02 -24.28
CA LEU A 300 -7.99 0.78 -23.13
C LEU A 300 -7.47 2.15 -23.55
N ASP A 301 -6.64 2.21 -24.60
CA ASP A 301 -6.11 3.46 -25.14
C ASP A 301 -7.24 4.49 -25.46
N ALA A 302 -8.27 4.06 -26.20
CA ALA A 302 -9.38 4.94 -26.54
C ALA A 302 -10.20 5.36 -25.29
N GLY A 303 -10.33 4.48 -24.31
CA GLY A 303 -11.00 4.78 -23.04
C GLY A 303 -10.23 5.81 -22.23
N LEU A 304 -8.92 5.64 -22.10
CA LEU A 304 -8.05 6.54 -21.37
C LEU A 304 -7.93 7.91 -22.05
N GLU A 305 -7.74 7.94 -23.39
CA GLU A 305 -7.75 9.17 -24.19
C GLU A 305 -9.02 10.00 -23.91
N LEU A 306 -10.21 9.40 -24.01
CA LEU A 306 -11.47 10.10 -23.78
C LEU A 306 -11.61 10.57 -22.32
N ALA A 307 -11.14 9.79 -21.36
CA ALA A 307 -11.16 10.18 -19.95
C ALA A 307 -10.29 11.42 -19.69
N TYR A 308 -9.09 11.47 -20.25
CA TYR A 308 -8.23 12.65 -20.15
C TYR A 308 -8.78 13.86 -20.90
N GLU A 309 -9.36 13.68 -22.11
CA GLU A 309 -10.09 14.75 -22.80
C GLU A 309 -11.17 15.37 -21.90
N ARG A 310 -11.92 14.55 -21.15
CA ARG A 310 -12.96 15.04 -20.24
C ARG A 310 -12.36 15.69 -19.00
N ALA A 311 -11.31 15.12 -18.42
CA ALA A 311 -10.63 15.70 -17.26
C ALA A 311 -10.06 17.09 -17.58
N VAL A 312 -9.40 17.27 -18.73
CA VAL A 312 -8.88 18.56 -19.20
C VAL A 312 -10.03 19.54 -19.45
N ALA A 313 -11.10 19.15 -20.17
CA ALA A 313 -12.24 20.00 -20.48
C ALA A 313 -12.99 20.47 -19.22
N ASN A 314 -13.01 19.64 -18.17
CA ASN A 314 -13.73 19.88 -16.92
C ASN A 314 -12.84 20.40 -15.79
N ARG A 315 -11.55 20.61 -16.04
CA ARG A 315 -10.59 21.13 -15.08
C ARG A 315 -11.04 22.47 -14.50
N ARG A 316 -10.91 22.61 -13.18
CA ARG A 316 -11.25 23.86 -12.47
C ARG A 316 -10.08 24.31 -11.61
N PRO A 317 -9.67 25.58 -11.66
CA PRO A 317 -8.62 26.09 -10.80
C PRO A 317 -8.94 25.88 -9.30
N GLY A 318 -7.95 25.40 -8.55
CA GLY A 318 -8.08 25.18 -7.10
C GLY A 318 -8.90 23.93 -6.71
N THR A 319 -9.25 23.07 -7.66
CA THR A 319 -9.80 21.73 -7.41
C THR A 319 -8.71 20.66 -7.55
N LEU A 320 -8.93 19.52 -6.93
CA LEU A 320 -8.20 18.30 -7.24
C LEU A 320 -8.75 17.72 -8.53
N ASN A 321 -7.89 17.44 -9.49
CA ASN A 321 -8.30 16.82 -10.76
C ASN A 321 -7.70 15.41 -10.79
N ARG A 322 -8.56 14.40 -10.91
CA ARG A 322 -8.17 12.99 -10.91
C ARG A 322 -8.85 12.24 -12.02
N VAL A 323 -8.08 11.38 -12.69
CA VAL A 323 -8.61 10.29 -13.51
C VAL A 323 -8.46 9.01 -12.69
N VAL A 324 -9.52 8.23 -12.55
CA VAL A 324 -9.48 6.90 -11.95
C VAL A 324 -9.78 5.90 -13.05
N LEU A 325 -8.78 5.14 -13.45
CA LEU A 325 -8.89 4.05 -14.42
C LEU A 325 -9.18 2.76 -13.68
N ILE A 326 -10.27 2.08 -14.05
CA ILE A 326 -10.61 0.77 -13.48
C ILE A 326 -10.66 -0.24 -14.62
N SER A 327 -9.80 -1.26 -14.60
CA SER A 327 -9.66 -2.26 -15.66
C SER A 327 -9.01 -3.55 -15.15
N ASP A 328 -9.12 -4.64 -15.91
CA ASP A 328 -8.27 -5.80 -15.76
C ASP A 328 -6.94 -5.71 -16.56
N GLY A 329 -6.69 -4.57 -17.21
CA GLY A 329 -5.46 -4.27 -17.92
C GLY A 329 -5.27 -4.99 -19.26
N GLN A 330 -6.22 -5.82 -19.70
CA GLN A 330 -6.09 -6.63 -20.92
C GLN A 330 -6.41 -5.84 -22.20
N ALA A 331 -5.49 -4.96 -22.63
CA ALA A 331 -5.64 -4.25 -23.90
C ALA A 331 -5.48 -5.22 -25.07
N ASN A 332 -6.56 -5.47 -25.85
CA ASN A 332 -6.54 -6.41 -26.96
C ASN A 332 -7.01 -5.82 -28.31
N THR A 333 -7.41 -4.56 -28.35
CA THR A 333 -7.77 -3.82 -29.56
C THR A 333 -7.29 -2.37 -29.47
N GLY A 334 -7.10 -1.72 -30.62
CA GLY A 334 -6.56 -0.36 -30.68
C GLY A 334 -5.04 -0.35 -30.51
N VAL A 335 -4.53 0.64 -29.79
CA VAL A 335 -3.14 0.68 -29.34
C VAL A 335 -3.00 -0.28 -28.15
N THR A 336 -2.04 -1.17 -28.23
CA THR A 336 -1.76 -2.19 -27.21
C THR A 336 -0.32 -2.12 -26.66
N SER A 337 0.45 -1.10 -27.05
CA SER A 337 1.78 -0.82 -26.48
C SER A 337 1.62 0.00 -25.21
N ASP A 338 2.15 -0.51 -24.12
CA ASP A 338 2.06 0.09 -22.79
C ASP A 338 2.58 1.53 -22.78
N GLU A 339 3.74 1.78 -23.40
CA GLU A 339 4.36 3.11 -23.44
C GLU A 339 3.53 4.12 -24.26
N LEU A 340 2.78 3.67 -25.28
CA LEU A 340 1.91 4.56 -26.05
C LEU A 340 0.63 4.89 -25.29
N ILE A 341 0.08 3.92 -24.56
CA ILE A 341 -1.10 4.12 -23.71
C ILE A 341 -0.75 5.06 -22.54
N ALA A 342 0.40 4.85 -21.91
CA ALA A 342 0.86 5.63 -20.78
C ALA A 342 1.15 7.10 -21.10
N ARG A 343 1.44 7.44 -22.37
CA ARG A 343 1.64 8.85 -22.82
C ARG A 343 0.44 9.76 -22.54
N HIS A 344 -0.76 9.23 -22.52
CA HIS A 344 -1.93 10.06 -22.18
C HIS A 344 -1.86 10.56 -20.74
N ALA A 345 -1.29 9.76 -19.84
CA ALA A 345 -1.08 10.14 -18.45
C ALA A 345 0.06 11.17 -18.31
N GLU A 346 1.20 10.93 -18.96
CA GLU A 346 2.35 11.84 -18.99
C GLU A 346 1.99 13.23 -19.55
N ASP A 347 1.27 13.28 -20.70
CA ASP A 347 0.83 14.53 -21.32
C ASP A 347 -0.09 15.36 -20.41
N ALA A 348 -0.81 14.73 -19.49
CA ALA A 348 -1.76 15.37 -18.59
C ALA A 348 -1.14 15.86 -17.27
N GLU A 349 0.08 15.44 -16.91
CA GLU A 349 0.79 15.89 -15.70
C GLU A 349 0.95 17.42 -15.68
N GLY A 350 1.33 18.02 -16.81
CA GLY A 350 1.45 19.49 -16.97
C GLY A 350 0.17 20.27 -16.73
N GLU A 351 -0.98 19.61 -16.73
CA GLU A 351 -2.31 20.15 -16.40
C GLU A 351 -2.74 19.85 -14.95
N GLU A 352 -1.85 19.29 -14.12
CA GLU A 352 -2.13 18.86 -12.73
C GLU A 352 -3.29 17.83 -12.65
N ILE A 353 -3.37 16.93 -13.63
CA ILE A 353 -4.32 15.83 -13.68
C ILE A 353 -3.54 14.55 -13.46
N TYR A 354 -3.74 13.92 -12.32
CA TYR A 354 -3.02 12.71 -11.93
C TYR A 354 -3.93 11.49 -12.00
N LEU A 355 -3.32 10.32 -12.25
CA LEU A 355 -4.03 9.06 -12.44
C LEU A 355 -4.06 8.26 -11.14
N VAL A 356 -5.17 7.59 -10.90
CA VAL A 356 -5.26 6.46 -9.96
C VAL A 356 -5.61 5.22 -10.78
N GLY A 357 -4.69 4.28 -10.85
CA GLY A 357 -4.90 2.98 -11.49
C GLY A 357 -5.53 1.99 -10.53
N VAL A 358 -6.59 1.33 -10.96
CA VAL A 358 -7.32 0.34 -10.17
C VAL A 358 -7.39 -0.95 -10.98
N GLY A 359 -6.61 -1.93 -10.53
CA GLY A 359 -6.61 -3.26 -11.11
C GLY A 359 -7.63 -4.18 -10.48
N THR A 360 -8.22 -5.08 -11.25
CA THR A 360 -9.12 -6.11 -10.75
C THR A 360 -9.18 -7.32 -11.69
N GLY A 361 -9.53 -8.48 -11.15
CA GLY A 361 -9.79 -9.68 -11.95
C GLY A 361 -8.63 -10.67 -12.09
N ASN A 362 -8.92 -11.83 -12.68
CA ASN A 362 -7.99 -12.97 -12.73
C ASN A 362 -6.95 -12.87 -13.86
N GLY A 363 -7.19 -12.07 -14.86
CA GLY A 363 -6.31 -11.89 -16.02
C GLY A 363 -5.60 -10.56 -16.02
N TYR A 364 -5.42 -9.98 -14.86
CA TYR A 364 -4.89 -8.66 -14.64
C TYR A 364 -3.47 -8.50 -15.19
N ASP A 365 -3.25 -7.44 -15.99
CA ASP A 365 -1.93 -7.07 -16.49
C ASP A 365 -1.29 -6.03 -15.56
N ASP A 366 -0.54 -6.53 -14.57
CA ASP A 366 0.15 -5.73 -13.56
C ASP A 366 1.15 -4.76 -14.20
N ARG A 367 1.92 -5.21 -15.18
CA ARG A 367 2.95 -4.41 -15.85
C ARG A 367 2.36 -3.20 -16.60
N LEU A 368 1.25 -3.38 -17.31
CA LEU A 368 0.61 -2.28 -18.02
C LEU A 368 0.09 -1.22 -17.03
N MET A 369 -0.56 -1.65 -15.97
CA MET A 369 -1.14 -0.72 -14.99
C MET A 369 -0.05 0.02 -14.21
N ASP A 370 1.04 -0.64 -13.87
CA ASP A 370 2.23 -0.05 -13.28
C ASP A 370 2.80 1.04 -14.19
N THR A 371 3.14 0.72 -15.44
CA THR A 371 3.64 1.69 -16.43
C THR A 371 2.72 2.91 -16.61
N VAL A 372 1.40 2.69 -16.65
CA VAL A 372 0.43 3.79 -16.84
C VAL A 372 0.36 4.69 -15.62
N THR A 373 0.51 4.15 -14.42
CA THR A 373 0.48 4.92 -13.17
C THR A 373 1.78 5.63 -12.85
N ASP A 374 2.93 5.06 -13.19
CA ASP A 374 4.24 5.73 -13.10
C ASP A 374 4.25 7.03 -13.89
N LEU A 375 3.90 6.95 -15.17
CA LEU A 375 3.82 8.14 -16.02
C LEU A 375 2.68 9.08 -15.62
N GLY A 376 1.63 8.57 -14.97
CA GLY A 376 0.51 9.34 -14.44
C GLY A 376 0.75 9.98 -13.07
N LYS A 377 1.89 9.71 -12.43
CA LYS A 377 2.29 10.24 -11.12
C LYS A 377 1.19 10.13 -10.06
N GLY A 378 0.49 9.03 -10.03
CA GLY A 378 -0.66 8.78 -9.17
C GLY A 378 -0.44 7.67 -8.16
N ALA A 379 -1.48 6.88 -7.93
CA ALA A 379 -1.45 5.71 -7.08
C ALA A 379 -1.92 4.49 -7.87
N TYR A 380 -1.33 3.33 -7.59
CA TYR A 380 -1.72 2.07 -8.19
C TYR A 380 -2.20 1.09 -7.12
N VAL A 381 -3.44 0.61 -7.24
CA VAL A 381 -4.06 -0.31 -6.29
C VAL A 381 -4.70 -1.50 -7.01
N PHE A 382 -4.61 -2.68 -6.41
CA PHE A 382 -5.35 -3.86 -6.85
C PHE A 382 -6.52 -4.14 -5.91
N ILE A 383 -7.68 -4.46 -6.44
CA ILE A 383 -8.91 -4.71 -5.67
C ILE A 383 -9.32 -6.17 -5.82
N ASP A 384 -9.18 -6.93 -4.74
CA ASP A 384 -9.58 -8.33 -4.65
C ASP A 384 -10.95 -8.54 -4.00
N THR A 385 -11.38 -7.59 -3.17
CA THR A 385 -12.64 -7.65 -2.41
C THR A 385 -13.32 -6.28 -2.32
N SER A 386 -14.61 -6.28 -2.00
CA SER A 386 -15.34 -5.02 -1.70
C SER A 386 -14.84 -4.35 -0.41
N ALA A 387 -14.25 -5.10 0.52
CA ALA A 387 -13.61 -4.55 1.70
C ALA A 387 -12.36 -3.75 1.31
N GLU A 388 -11.55 -4.28 0.38
CA GLU A 388 -10.40 -3.56 -0.16
C GLU A 388 -10.80 -2.28 -0.90
N ALA A 389 -11.88 -2.32 -1.69
CA ALA A 389 -12.42 -1.12 -2.32
C ALA A 389 -12.78 -0.03 -1.29
N ARG A 390 -13.33 -0.42 -0.13
CA ARG A 390 -13.61 0.51 0.97
C ARG A 390 -12.33 1.02 1.63
N ARG A 391 -11.37 0.13 1.91
CA ARG A 391 -10.07 0.53 2.47
C ARG A 391 -9.44 1.62 1.61
N GLN A 392 -9.33 1.40 0.30
CA GLN A 392 -8.67 2.31 -0.62
C GLN A 392 -9.45 3.63 -0.87
N PHE A 393 -10.76 3.56 -1.01
CA PHE A 393 -11.56 4.71 -1.48
C PHE A 393 -12.49 5.32 -0.41
N VAL A 394 -12.45 4.82 0.83
CA VAL A 394 -13.10 5.45 1.98
C VAL A 394 -12.07 5.78 3.06
N ASP A 395 -11.34 4.76 3.54
CA ASP A 395 -10.44 4.92 4.68
C ASP A 395 -9.15 5.66 4.25
N HIS A 396 -8.56 5.29 3.11
CA HIS A 396 -7.37 5.93 2.50
C HIS A 396 -7.73 6.91 1.37
N PHE A 397 -8.96 7.43 1.34
CA PHE A 397 -9.44 8.31 0.27
C PHE A 397 -8.50 9.49 -0.01
N TYR A 398 -7.98 10.14 1.04
CA TYR A 398 -7.11 11.30 0.85
C TYR A 398 -5.73 10.91 0.34
N ALA A 399 -5.21 9.78 0.75
CA ALA A 399 -3.94 9.24 0.27
C ALA A 399 -3.99 8.98 -1.24
N ASN A 400 -5.10 8.44 -1.75
CA ASN A 400 -5.27 8.17 -3.17
C ASN A 400 -5.68 9.39 -4.01
N MET A 401 -6.27 10.43 -3.40
CA MET A 401 -6.87 11.55 -4.14
C MET A 401 -6.12 12.88 -4.04
N GLU A 402 -5.28 13.10 -3.04
CA GLU A 402 -4.61 14.38 -2.83
C GLU A 402 -3.08 14.22 -2.76
N ILE A 403 -2.35 15.26 -3.12
CA ILE A 403 -0.91 15.34 -3.00
C ILE A 403 -0.59 16.36 -1.90
N ALA A 404 0.17 15.94 -0.89
CA ALA A 404 0.66 16.79 0.19
C ALA A 404 1.86 17.61 -0.25
N VAL A 405 2.83 16.95 -0.89
CA VAL A 405 4.03 17.57 -1.47
C VAL A 405 4.45 16.77 -2.72
N MET A 406 5.06 17.47 -3.69
CA MET A 406 5.53 16.89 -4.96
C MET A 406 7.04 16.72 -4.97
N ASP A 407 7.53 15.86 -5.84
CA ASP A 407 8.94 15.68 -6.18
C ASP A 407 9.84 15.45 -4.95
N VAL A 408 9.39 14.57 -4.05
CA VAL A 408 10.15 14.23 -2.85
C VAL A 408 11.38 13.43 -3.23
N ARG A 409 12.55 13.89 -2.77
CA ARG A 409 13.84 13.19 -2.87
C ARG A 409 14.45 13.08 -1.49
N VAL A 410 14.91 11.90 -1.13
CA VAL A 410 15.58 11.67 0.14
C VAL A 410 17.05 11.43 -0.05
N GLU A 411 17.87 12.27 0.59
CA GLU A 411 19.33 12.11 0.68
C GLU A 411 19.68 11.55 2.06
N LEU A 412 20.41 10.44 2.08
CA LEU A 412 20.95 9.81 3.28
C LEU A 412 22.47 9.90 3.28
N THR A 413 23.04 10.57 4.28
CA THR A 413 24.49 10.59 4.52
C THR A 413 24.84 9.66 5.67
N LEU A 414 25.63 8.64 5.38
CA LEU A 414 26.13 7.64 6.34
C LEU A 414 27.61 7.83 6.64
N PRO A 415 28.07 7.59 7.91
CA PRO A 415 29.48 7.54 8.22
C PRO A 415 30.18 6.36 7.50
N PRO A 416 31.49 6.46 7.24
CA PRO A 416 32.18 5.47 6.41
C PRO A 416 32.16 4.04 6.96
N GLN A 417 31.93 3.86 8.24
CA GLN A 417 31.86 2.57 8.93
C GLN A 417 30.45 1.97 9.02
N LEU A 418 29.44 2.65 8.47
CA LEU A 418 28.09 2.13 8.32
C LEU A 418 27.84 1.82 6.86
N ARG A 419 27.65 0.54 6.51
CA ARG A 419 27.58 0.07 5.13
C ARG A 419 26.21 -0.37 4.76
N MET A 420 25.69 0.13 3.65
CA MET A 420 24.46 -0.40 3.04
C MET A 420 24.68 -1.86 2.67
N GLN A 421 23.83 -2.75 3.18
CA GLN A 421 23.82 -4.17 2.88
C GLN A 421 22.65 -4.49 1.95
N GLU A 422 21.47 -3.96 2.25
CA GLU A 422 20.23 -4.23 1.54
C GLU A 422 19.30 -3.02 1.65
N PHE A 423 18.66 -2.64 0.57
CA PHE A 423 17.67 -1.57 0.52
C PHE A 423 16.33 -2.14 0.05
N HIS A 424 15.24 -1.82 0.72
CA HIS A 424 13.90 -2.33 0.47
C HIS A 424 12.95 -1.28 -0.12
N GLY A 425 13.50 -0.19 -0.67
CA GLY A 425 12.81 0.71 -1.59
C GLY A 425 13.09 0.29 -3.02
N GLU A 426 12.60 1.05 -3.97
CA GLU A 426 12.72 0.73 -5.39
C GLU A 426 14.11 1.08 -5.94
N GLU A 427 14.57 2.32 -5.75
CA GLU A 427 15.82 2.80 -6.31
C GLU A 427 16.77 3.37 -5.26
N ILE A 428 18.04 3.12 -5.44
CA ILE A 428 19.12 3.69 -4.64
C ILE A 428 20.34 4.01 -5.52
N SER A 429 20.85 5.24 -5.45
CA SER A 429 22.05 5.64 -6.18
C SER A 429 22.90 6.64 -5.40
N THR A 430 24.14 6.83 -5.84
CA THR A 430 25.01 7.95 -5.43
C THR A 430 24.86 9.16 -6.35
N ASP A 431 24.14 9.02 -7.47
CA ASP A 431 23.82 10.09 -8.42
C ASP A 431 22.32 10.44 -8.28
N PRO A 432 21.96 11.69 -7.93
CA PRO A 432 20.56 12.09 -7.77
C PRO A 432 19.77 12.07 -9.08
N THR A 433 20.41 11.94 -10.23
CA THR A 433 19.75 11.88 -11.53
C THR A 433 19.32 10.46 -11.93
N GLU A 434 19.75 9.47 -11.17
CA GLU A 434 19.41 8.05 -11.32
C GLU A 434 18.29 7.60 -10.36
N VAL A 435 17.67 8.53 -9.64
CA VAL A 435 16.59 8.25 -8.70
C VAL A 435 15.43 9.19 -8.99
N ASP A 436 14.29 8.64 -9.33
CA ASP A 436 13.10 9.41 -9.66
C ASP A 436 12.42 9.99 -8.41
N PRO A 437 11.97 11.25 -8.48
CA PRO A 437 11.26 11.88 -7.37
C PRO A 437 9.81 11.42 -7.32
N GLN A 438 9.25 11.34 -6.11
CA GLN A 438 7.93 10.82 -5.84
C GLN A 438 6.98 11.87 -5.29
N HIS A 439 5.67 11.64 -5.41
CA HIS A 439 4.64 12.44 -4.77
C HIS A 439 4.20 11.81 -3.45
N LEU A 440 4.26 12.59 -2.36
CA LEU A 440 3.76 12.15 -1.06
C LEU A 440 2.32 12.62 -0.85
N ALA A 441 1.46 11.69 -0.48
CA ALA A 441 0.07 11.95 -0.16
C ALA A 441 -0.12 12.50 1.28
N PRO A 442 -1.23 13.19 1.58
CA PRO A 442 -1.58 13.51 2.96
C PRO A 442 -2.06 12.25 3.71
N ASN A 443 -1.91 12.26 5.02
CA ASN A 443 -2.20 11.14 5.92
C ASN A 443 -1.35 9.90 5.68
N ASP A 444 -0.31 10.01 4.88
CA ASP A 444 0.54 8.92 4.44
C ASP A 444 2.01 9.20 4.73
N ALA A 445 2.85 8.17 4.71
CA ALA A 445 4.28 8.26 4.91
C ALA A 445 5.05 7.41 3.90
N MET A 446 6.03 8.00 3.23
CA MET A 446 7.03 7.23 2.47
C MET A 446 7.97 6.52 3.43
N ILE A 447 8.19 5.24 3.25
CA ILE A 447 9.01 4.40 4.11
C ILE A 447 10.23 3.91 3.35
N PHE A 448 11.40 4.30 3.81
CA PHE A 448 12.70 3.84 3.30
C PHE A 448 13.30 2.91 4.34
N HIS A 449 13.28 1.61 4.10
CA HIS A 449 13.80 0.60 5.00
C HIS A 449 15.05 -0.04 4.44
N GLN A 450 16.10 -0.16 5.25
CA GLN A 450 17.38 -0.74 4.85
C GLN A 450 18.09 -1.47 5.97
N TYR A 451 18.85 -2.49 5.58
CA TYR A 451 19.80 -3.15 6.46
C TYR A 451 21.21 -2.64 6.23
N LEU A 452 21.90 -2.38 7.32
CA LEU A 452 23.26 -1.86 7.32
C LEU A 452 24.17 -2.77 8.16
N THR A 453 25.46 -2.80 7.82
CA THR A 453 26.50 -3.48 8.60
C THR A 453 27.34 -2.44 9.32
N ARG A 454 27.54 -2.66 10.63
CA ARG A 454 28.45 -1.87 11.47
C ARG A 454 29.86 -2.38 11.30
N CYS A 455 30.70 -1.64 10.59
CA CYS A 455 32.09 -1.99 10.37
C CYS A 455 32.98 -1.54 11.55
N PRO A 456 34.16 -2.16 11.72
CA PRO A 456 35.11 -1.77 12.77
C PRO A 456 35.46 -0.29 12.72
N GLY A 457 35.43 0.37 13.87
CA GLY A 457 35.75 1.79 14.02
C GLY A 457 34.54 2.72 13.99
N LEU A 458 33.30 2.20 13.82
CA LEU A 458 32.09 3.00 14.02
C LEU A 458 32.01 3.48 15.47
N ALA A 459 31.79 4.77 15.65
CA ALA A 459 31.62 5.38 16.94
C ALA A 459 30.15 5.80 17.17
N ASP A 460 29.71 5.78 18.44
CA ASP A 460 28.35 6.18 18.82
C ASP A 460 28.01 7.63 18.41
N ALA A 461 29.02 8.51 18.36
CA ALA A 461 28.88 9.90 17.98
C ALA A 461 28.98 10.14 16.47
N ASP A 462 29.20 9.11 15.66
CA ASP A 462 29.30 9.27 14.20
C ASP A 462 27.99 9.82 13.63
N PRO A 463 28.07 10.88 12.80
CA PRO A 463 26.90 11.58 12.34
C PRO A 463 26.14 10.81 11.23
N ILE A 464 24.82 10.89 11.30
CA ILE A 464 23.91 10.48 10.24
C ILE A 464 23.05 11.71 9.90
N ARG A 465 22.89 11.98 8.61
CA ARG A 465 22.06 13.08 8.13
C ARG A 465 21.05 12.56 7.14
N VAL A 466 19.80 13.01 7.26
CA VAL A 466 18.73 12.74 6.30
C VAL A 466 18.15 14.08 5.85
N VAL A 467 17.98 14.27 4.55
CA VAL A 467 17.36 15.45 3.96
C VAL A 467 16.24 15.01 3.03
N ALA A 468 15.04 15.53 3.23
CA ALA A 468 13.97 15.43 2.25
C ALA A 468 13.83 16.77 1.53
N GLU A 469 14.04 16.79 0.22
CA GLU A 469 13.76 17.92 -0.68
C GLU A 469 12.43 17.67 -1.38
N TYR A 470 11.60 18.70 -1.56
CA TYR A 470 10.28 18.58 -2.15
C TYR A 470 9.74 19.91 -2.67
N THR A 471 8.64 19.87 -3.41
CA THR A 471 7.94 21.01 -3.98
C THR A 471 6.54 21.13 -3.34
N ASP A 472 6.19 22.32 -2.88
CA ASP A 472 4.84 22.62 -2.38
C ASP A 472 3.86 22.68 -3.57
N PRO A 473 2.78 21.87 -3.61
CA PRO A 473 1.90 21.75 -4.77
C PRO A 473 1.04 22.98 -5.05
N GLN A 474 0.94 23.92 -4.09
CA GLN A 474 0.12 25.12 -4.26
C GLN A 474 0.95 26.35 -4.67
N THR A 475 2.17 26.44 -4.17
CA THR A 475 3.05 27.59 -4.39
C THR A 475 4.18 27.31 -5.36
N HIS A 476 4.40 26.05 -5.73
CA HIS A 476 5.55 25.55 -6.51
C HIS A 476 6.90 25.95 -5.93
N ALA A 477 6.93 26.23 -4.61
CA ALA A 477 8.14 26.57 -3.91
C ALA A 477 8.90 25.29 -3.51
N ARG A 478 10.16 25.19 -3.89
CA ARG A 478 11.06 24.15 -3.39
C ARG A 478 11.35 24.36 -1.91
N ARG A 479 11.31 23.29 -1.15
CA ARG A 479 11.56 23.24 0.28
C ARG A 479 12.46 22.06 0.63
N SER A 480 13.02 22.09 1.83
CA SER A 480 13.73 20.95 2.40
C SER A 480 13.53 20.90 3.91
N ASP A 481 13.45 19.69 4.44
CA ASP A 481 13.50 19.39 5.85
C ASP A 481 14.64 18.41 6.11
N ALA A 482 15.43 18.65 7.14
CA ALA A 482 16.63 17.87 7.41
C ALA A 482 16.71 17.46 8.89
N VAL A 483 17.23 16.26 9.12
CA VAL A 483 17.54 15.73 10.45
C VAL A 483 19.03 15.41 10.52
N ASP A 484 19.73 16.09 11.42
CA ASP A 484 21.10 15.77 11.82
C ASP A 484 21.06 15.00 13.14
N THR A 485 21.63 13.79 13.14
CA THR A 485 21.58 12.87 14.28
C THR A 485 22.89 12.07 14.38
N SER A 486 22.93 11.09 15.27
CA SER A 486 24.06 10.17 15.42
C SER A 486 23.60 8.74 15.63
N VAL A 487 24.52 7.79 15.48
CA VAL A 487 24.26 6.36 15.71
C VAL A 487 23.65 6.11 17.11
N ALA A 488 24.21 6.71 18.16
CA ALA A 488 23.71 6.56 19.53
C ALA A 488 22.29 7.10 19.68
N LEU A 489 22.02 8.31 19.18
CA LEU A 489 20.70 8.94 19.31
C LEU A 489 19.61 8.14 18.61
N LEU A 490 19.91 7.53 17.46
CA LEU A 490 18.96 6.68 16.74
C LEU A 490 18.72 5.35 17.47
N LEU A 491 19.77 4.75 18.06
CA LEU A 491 19.65 3.50 18.82
C LEU A 491 18.90 3.67 20.16
N GLU A 492 18.94 4.88 20.75
CA GLU A 492 18.23 5.22 21.98
C GLU A 492 16.78 5.71 21.74
N GLY A 493 16.43 6.10 20.50
CA GLY A 493 15.14 6.66 20.14
C GLY A 493 13.98 5.67 20.12
N SER A 494 12.75 6.20 19.96
CA SER A 494 11.56 5.38 19.68
C SER A 494 11.70 4.65 18.34
N ARG A 495 11.18 3.42 18.26
CA ARG A 495 11.35 2.54 17.10
C ARG A 495 10.16 1.63 16.83
N MET A 496 8.97 1.99 17.34
CA MET A 496 7.76 1.17 17.11
C MET A 496 7.43 1.08 15.62
N GLN A 497 7.54 2.18 14.89
CA GLN A 497 7.31 2.23 13.45
C GLN A 497 8.36 1.40 12.70
N LEU A 498 9.63 1.49 13.07
CA LEU A 498 10.68 0.64 12.52
C LEU A 498 10.42 -0.85 12.82
N TYR A 499 9.92 -1.16 14.01
CA TYR A 499 9.61 -2.53 14.37
C TYR A 499 8.50 -3.12 13.50
N LYS A 500 7.45 -2.32 13.23
CA LYS A 500 6.38 -2.69 12.28
C LYS A 500 6.92 -2.84 10.86
N GLY A 501 7.67 -1.86 10.35
CA GLY A 501 8.24 -1.92 9.01
C GLY A 501 9.19 -3.10 8.83
N ASN A 502 10.02 -3.40 9.83
CA ASN A 502 10.88 -4.59 9.77
C ASN A 502 10.08 -5.91 9.71
N ALA A 503 8.96 -6.00 10.43
CA ALA A 503 8.09 -7.18 10.37
C ALA A 503 7.41 -7.33 9.00
N ILE A 504 7.01 -6.21 8.38
CA ILE A 504 6.48 -6.18 7.02
C ILE A 504 7.53 -6.64 6.00
N VAL A 505 8.77 -6.16 6.11
CA VAL A 505 9.89 -6.61 5.27
C VAL A 505 10.15 -8.11 5.45
N VAL A 506 10.16 -8.61 6.69
CA VAL A 506 10.31 -10.05 6.98
C VAL A 506 9.20 -10.86 6.34
N TYR A 507 7.97 -10.36 6.35
CA TYR A 507 6.84 -11.01 5.68
C TYR A 507 7.01 -11.03 4.17
N ALA A 508 7.26 -9.90 3.52
CA ALA A 508 7.42 -9.80 2.07
C ALA A 508 8.59 -10.65 1.55
N GLU A 509 9.79 -10.47 2.15
CA GLU A 509 10.96 -11.27 1.79
C GLU A 509 10.77 -12.76 2.13
N GLY A 510 9.99 -13.05 3.18
CA GLY A 510 9.61 -14.41 3.53
C GLY A 510 8.78 -15.08 2.47
N LEU A 511 7.82 -14.39 1.85
CA LEU A 511 7.05 -14.92 0.71
C LEU A 511 7.95 -15.25 -0.48
N LYS A 512 8.90 -14.36 -0.85
CA LYS A 512 9.89 -14.60 -1.91
C LYS A 512 10.71 -15.85 -1.62
N ASN A 513 11.32 -15.89 -0.42
CA ASN A 513 12.21 -16.95 -0.01
C ASN A 513 11.51 -18.31 0.07
N VAL A 514 10.27 -18.35 0.58
CA VAL A 514 9.48 -19.60 0.64
C VAL A 514 9.23 -20.14 -0.76
N TYR A 515 8.84 -19.29 -1.73
CA TYR A 515 8.64 -19.69 -3.11
C TYR A 515 9.93 -20.21 -3.75
N ASP A 516 11.02 -19.46 -3.66
CA ASP A 516 12.30 -19.83 -4.27
C ASP A 516 12.89 -21.10 -3.66
N LEU A 517 12.81 -21.24 -2.32
CA LEU A 517 13.26 -22.46 -1.63
C LEU A 517 12.40 -23.68 -2.00
N LEU A 518 11.10 -23.49 -2.17
CA LEU A 518 10.22 -24.58 -2.61
C LEU A 518 10.63 -25.08 -4.00
N VAL A 519 10.87 -24.16 -4.92
CA VAL A 519 11.23 -24.48 -6.33
C VAL A 519 12.64 -25.07 -6.43
N TYR A 520 13.63 -24.52 -5.72
CA TYR A 520 15.05 -24.85 -5.93
C TYR A 520 15.66 -25.74 -4.86
N ALA A 521 15.11 -25.81 -3.64
CA ALA A 521 15.66 -26.55 -2.51
C ALA A 521 14.70 -27.56 -1.86
N GLY A 522 13.42 -27.52 -2.24
CA GLY A 522 12.37 -28.46 -1.84
C GLY A 522 11.67 -28.13 -0.52
N ASP A 523 10.59 -28.85 -0.23
CA ASP A 523 9.61 -28.61 0.83
C ASP A 523 10.21 -28.37 2.22
N ALA A 524 11.23 -29.14 2.60
CA ALA A 524 11.82 -29.01 3.94
C ALA A 524 12.55 -27.66 4.15
N ALA A 525 13.13 -27.10 3.09
CA ALA A 525 13.79 -25.80 3.15
C ALA A 525 12.75 -24.67 3.19
N ALA A 526 11.72 -24.77 2.36
CA ALA A 526 10.61 -23.83 2.35
C ALA A 526 9.84 -23.82 3.70
N GLN A 527 9.59 -25.00 4.28
CA GLN A 527 8.94 -25.10 5.59
C GLN A 527 9.80 -24.50 6.70
N ALA A 528 11.11 -24.67 6.66
CA ALA A 528 12.01 -24.07 7.66
C ALA A 528 12.00 -22.54 7.58
N GLU A 529 11.90 -21.97 6.38
CA GLU A 529 11.73 -20.53 6.18
C GLU A 529 10.36 -20.06 6.67
N CYS A 530 9.29 -20.78 6.36
CA CYS A 530 7.97 -20.53 6.92
C CYS A 530 7.97 -20.44 8.44
N ASP A 531 8.58 -21.44 9.10
CA ASP A 531 8.65 -21.48 10.56
C ASP A 531 9.42 -20.26 11.13
N ARG A 532 10.47 -19.81 10.42
CA ARG A 532 11.23 -18.61 10.78
C ARG A 532 10.35 -17.37 10.67
N VAL A 533 9.74 -17.13 9.51
CA VAL A 533 8.90 -15.95 9.23
C VAL A 533 7.72 -15.89 10.19
N LEU A 534 6.99 -17.01 10.37
CA LEU A 534 5.89 -17.11 11.33
C LEU A 534 6.32 -16.78 12.77
N GLY A 535 7.52 -17.19 13.18
CA GLY A 535 8.06 -16.87 14.50
C GLY A 535 8.30 -15.37 14.69
N GLU A 536 8.87 -14.71 13.69
CA GLU A 536 9.16 -13.27 13.73
C GLU A 536 7.88 -12.42 13.62
N VAL A 537 6.98 -12.74 12.67
CA VAL A 537 5.70 -12.03 12.49
C VAL A 537 4.82 -12.18 13.75
N ARG A 538 4.72 -13.40 14.33
CA ARG A 538 3.97 -13.60 15.58
C ARG A 538 4.51 -12.75 16.71
N THR A 539 5.82 -12.69 16.84
CA THR A 539 6.45 -11.87 17.90
C THR A 539 6.15 -10.39 17.67
N ALA A 540 6.15 -9.93 16.42
CA ALA A 540 5.78 -8.56 16.09
C ALA A 540 4.30 -8.28 16.38
N ALA A 541 3.38 -9.19 16.04
CA ALA A 541 1.96 -9.06 16.36
C ALA A 541 1.72 -8.95 17.87
N ASP A 542 2.37 -9.82 18.68
CA ASP A 542 2.26 -9.80 20.14
C ASP A 542 2.79 -8.50 20.78
N VAL A 543 3.79 -7.85 20.16
CA VAL A 543 4.40 -6.61 20.69
C VAL A 543 3.65 -5.37 20.26
N LEU A 544 3.19 -5.35 19.01
CA LEU A 544 2.56 -4.17 18.41
C LEU A 544 1.08 -4.05 18.77
N GLU A 545 0.41 -5.17 19.08
CA GLU A 545 -1.04 -5.25 19.30
C GLU A 545 -1.83 -4.56 18.14
N ASP A 546 -1.40 -4.85 16.91
CA ASP A 546 -1.83 -4.18 15.68
C ASP A 546 -2.60 -5.16 14.79
N GLN A 547 -3.81 -4.78 14.35
CA GLN A 547 -4.71 -5.63 13.57
C GLN A 547 -4.08 -6.06 12.23
N GLU A 548 -3.34 -5.19 11.57
CA GLU A 548 -2.67 -5.54 10.30
C GLU A 548 -1.59 -6.61 10.50
N MET A 549 -0.90 -6.58 11.65
CA MET A 549 0.05 -7.64 12.01
C MET A 549 -0.62 -8.97 12.30
N ASP A 550 -1.81 -8.95 12.91
CA ASP A 550 -2.63 -10.16 13.12
C ASP A 550 -3.09 -10.73 11.77
N ASP A 551 -3.51 -9.88 10.83
CA ASP A 551 -3.93 -10.28 9.48
C ASP A 551 -2.75 -10.86 8.69
N ILE A 552 -1.56 -10.26 8.74
CA ILE A 552 -0.32 -10.81 8.16
C ILE A 552 0.00 -12.19 8.76
N LEU A 553 -0.11 -12.34 10.08
CA LEU A 553 0.13 -13.61 10.76
C LEU A 553 -0.84 -14.70 10.29
N LEU A 554 -2.12 -14.34 10.10
CA LEU A 554 -3.14 -15.24 9.59
C LEU A 554 -2.84 -15.67 8.14
N LEU A 555 -2.52 -14.70 7.27
CA LEU A 555 -2.15 -14.97 5.86
C LEU A 555 -0.93 -15.88 5.77
N MET A 556 0.12 -15.58 6.53
CA MET A 556 1.34 -16.37 6.52
C MET A 556 1.12 -17.78 7.10
N THR A 557 0.26 -17.91 8.13
CA THR A 557 -0.14 -19.20 8.69
C THR A 557 -0.87 -20.04 7.62
N SER A 558 -1.82 -19.44 6.89
CA SER A 558 -2.53 -20.10 5.81
C SER A 558 -1.60 -20.49 4.66
N TYR A 559 -0.67 -19.61 4.29
CA TYR A 559 0.29 -19.87 3.20
C TYR A 559 1.21 -21.06 3.51
N CYS A 560 1.68 -21.14 4.75
CA CYS A 560 2.64 -22.16 5.19
C CYS A 560 2.00 -23.51 5.55
N ALA A 561 0.67 -23.57 5.77
CA ALA A 561 0.00 -24.78 6.26
C ALA A 561 0.06 -25.97 5.28
N ASP A 562 0.06 -25.70 3.97
CA ASP A 562 -0.10 -26.71 2.93
C ASP A 562 0.87 -26.52 1.74
N LEU A 563 2.11 -26.12 2.00
CA LEU A 563 3.09 -25.85 0.95
C LEU A 563 3.29 -27.04 -0.01
N GLY A 564 3.41 -28.27 0.52
CA GLY A 564 3.63 -29.47 -0.29
C GLY A 564 2.44 -29.86 -1.16
N SER A 565 1.22 -29.39 -0.86
CA SER A 565 0.03 -29.65 -1.69
C SER A 565 -0.20 -28.61 -2.78
N ARG A 566 0.45 -27.44 -2.67
CA ARG A 566 0.32 -26.33 -3.62
C ARG A 566 1.29 -26.43 -4.81
N TYR A 567 2.37 -27.19 -4.66
CA TYR A 567 3.35 -27.41 -5.72
C TYR A 567 3.14 -28.79 -6.35
N GLU A 568 2.54 -28.83 -7.55
CA GLU A 568 2.64 -29.96 -8.47
C GLU A 568 3.70 -29.58 -9.54
N PRO A 569 4.84 -30.33 -9.61
CA PRO A 569 5.93 -30.02 -10.54
C PRO A 569 5.59 -30.27 -12.02
#